data_4af84f2ec768320f046ac8384a31b601
#
_entry.id   4af84f2ec768320f046ac8384a31b601
#
_cell.length_a   1.000
_cell.length_b   1.000
_cell.length_c   1.000
_cell.angle_alpha   90.00
_cell.angle_beta   90.00
_cell.angle_gamma   90.00
#
_symmetry.space_group_name_H-M   'P 1'
#
loop_
_entity.id
_entity.type
_entity.pdbx_description
1 polymer ?
#
loop_
_entity_poly.entity_id
_entity_poly.type
_entity_poly.pdbx_seq_one_letter_code
_entity_poly.pdbx_strand_id
1 'polypeptide(L)'
;MNHLSSFFPDPKGARLHYQYWEDSSKGYDRVAVLLHGLGCHSGSYPALVPAFVAARYKVVAPDFAGFGASPGERGLGGTLAMADAIEALCRRIESAEGAREIEIVAHSMGAVAALLFLKRYPARRIRLAVVSPLLFGIPVDASPETLAEDEAHKKRISDDPRHAASIPNALAADLDKTAKELLADPSFLEGRKAAFFVGEDDPLVPFEQLKESVGKLPLKSPRFVTFPRERHDPIGGKRGDKVIAAFLSWFDETRRS
;
A
#
# COMPACT_ATOMS: atom_id res chain seq x y z
N MET A 1 11.23 -20.11 3.18
CA MET A 1 10.72 -18.76 3.54
C MET A 1 10.34 -18.76 5.02
N ASN A 2 10.95 -17.90 5.81
CA ASN A 2 10.60 -17.70 7.21
C ASN A 2 9.51 -16.64 7.30
N HIS A 3 8.57 -16.83 8.23
CA HIS A 3 7.49 -15.92 8.51
C HIS A 3 7.44 -15.66 10.01
N LEU A 4 7.46 -14.41 10.40
CA LEU A 4 7.37 -13.97 11.80
C LEU A 4 6.42 -12.77 11.91
N SER A 5 5.90 -12.58 13.11
CA SER A 5 5.09 -11.41 13.44
C SER A 5 5.57 -10.77 14.74
N SER A 6 5.38 -9.47 14.87
CA SER A 6 5.78 -8.71 16.04
C SER A 6 4.97 -7.41 16.14
N PHE A 7 5.35 -6.57 17.09
CA PHE A 7 4.74 -5.26 17.29
C PHE A 7 5.81 -4.18 17.28
N PHE A 8 5.44 -3.00 16.83
CA PHE A 8 6.25 -1.79 16.94
C PHE A 8 5.40 -0.65 17.53
N PRO A 9 6.00 0.28 18.29
CA PRO A 9 5.27 1.44 18.77
C PRO A 9 5.11 2.47 17.65
N ASP A 10 3.91 3.03 17.51
CA ASP A 10 3.72 4.27 16.79
C ASP A 10 4.28 5.47 17.61
N PRO A 11 4.35 6.68 17.06
CA PRO A 11 4.85 7.85 17.79
C PRO A 11 4.05 8.23 19.05
N LYS A 12 2.82 7.76 19.18
CA LYS A 12 1.95 7.95 20.37
C LYS A 12 2.03 6.80 21.36
N GLY A 13 2.86 5.78 21.09
CA GLY A 13 3.08 4.62 21.95
C GLY A 13 2.06 3.49 21.74
N ALA A 14 1.15 3.60 20.77
CA ALA A 14 0.27 2.49 20.42
C ALA A 14 1.08 1.35 19.78
N ARG A 15 0.82 0.11 20.19
CA ARG A 15 1.51 -1.06 19.64
C ARG A 15 0.82 -1.52 18.37
N LEU A 16 1.46 -1.32 17.22
CA LEU A 16 0.97 -1.78 15.93
C LEU A 16 1.60 -3.11 15.56
N HIS A 17 0.77 -4.03 15.11
CA HIS A 17 1.20 -5.34 14.61
C HIS A 17 1.84 -5.19 13.24
N TYR A 18 2.86 -6.02 12.95
CA TYR A 18 3.39 -6.22 11.61
C TYR A 18 3.83 -7.66 11.42
N GLN A 19 3.80 -8.10 10.18
CA GLN A 19 4.36 -9.37 9.74
C GLN A 19 5.57 -9.11 8.87
N TYR A 20 6.51 -10.06 8.86
CA TYR A 20 7.60 -10.04 7.89
C TYR A 20 7.98 -11.44 7.40
N TRP A 21 8.47 -11.48 6.18
CA TRP A 21 8.88 -12.69 5.49
C TRP A 21 10.22 -12.47 4.82
N GLU A 22 11.07 -13.50 4.90
CA GLU A 22 12.38 -13.51 4.27
C GLU A 22 12.83 -14.93 3.92
N ASP A 23 13.80 -15.07 3.04
CA ASP A 23 14.52 -16.33 2.83
C ASP A 23 15.90 -16.26 3.50
N SER A 24 16.01 -16.77 4.71
CA SER A 24 17.27 -16.74 5.48
C SER A 24 18.39 -17.56 4.84
N SER A 25 18.06 -18.52 3.94
CA SER A 25 19.06 -19.31 3.23
C SER A 25 19.75 -18.56 2.10
N LYS A 26 19.05 -17.56 1.51
CA LYS A 26 19.54 -16.77 0.37
C LYS A 26 19.88 -15.33 0.74
N GLY A 27 19.42 -14.88 1.92
CA GLY A 27 19.46 -13.49 2.32
C GLY A 27 18.57 -12.59 1.44
N TYR A 28 18.62 -11.29 1.67
CA TYR A 28 17.88 -10.29 0.91
C TYR A 28 18.74 -9.03 0.72
N ASP A 29 18.45 -8.31 -0.35
CA ASP A 29 19.18 -7.09 -0.73
C ASP A 29 18.37 -5.83 -0.43
N ARG A 30 17.04 -5.96 -0.35
CA ARG A 30 16.05 -4.87 -0.28
C ARG A 30 14.95 -5.20 0.72
N VAL A 31 14.23 -4.15 1.16
CA VAL A 31 13.03 -4.31 1.98
C VAL A 31 11.84 -3.75 1.23
N ALA A 32 10.78 -4.55 1.10
CA ALA A 32 9.49 -4.11 0.59
C ALA A 32 8.51 -3.93 1.76
N VAL A 33 7.92 -2.75 1.89
CA VAL A 33 6.83 -2.48 2.84
C VAL A 33 5.50 -2.54 2.09
N LEU A 34 4.58 -3.40 2.55
CA LEU A 34 3.25 -3.55 1.97
C LEU A 34 2.23 -2.83 2.85
N LEU A 35 1.59 -1.80 2.32
CA LEU A 35 0.57 -1.04 3.03
C LEU A 35 -0.81 -1.43 2.51
N HIS A 36 -1.64 -1.96 3.40
CA HIS A 36 -2.93 -2.50 3.06
C HIS A 36 -4.00 -1.44 2.81
N GLY A 37 -5.01 -1.82 2.02
CA GLY A 37 -6.21 -1.04 1.77
C GLY A 37 -7.23 -1.11 2.90
N LEU A 38 -8.31 -0.38 2.69
CA LEU A 38 -9.48 -0.38 3.56
C LEU A 38 -10.07 -1.79 3.66
N GLY A 39 -10.42 -2.20 4.85
CA GLY A 39 -10.94 -3.54 5.11
C GLY A 39 -9.89 -4.65 5.15
N CYS A 40 -8.73 -4.44 4.53
CA CYS A 40 -7.63 -5.40 4.46
C CYS A 40 -6.71 -5.35 5.69
N HIS A 41 -5.69 -6.19 5.67
CA HIS A 41 -4.64 -6.26 6.69
C HIS A 41 -3.35 -6.86 6.10
N SER A 42 -2.30 -6.97 6.88
CA SER A 42 -0.98 -7.47 6.47
C SER A 42 -0.98 -8.85 5.79
N GLY A 43 -1.97 -9.69 6.05
CA GLY A 43 -2.13 -11.02 5.43
C GLY A 43 -2.97 -11.05 4.15
N SER A 44 -3.48 -9.92 3.67
CA SER A 44 -4.42 -9.90 2.53
C SER A 44 -3.78 -10.16 1.16
N TYR A 45 -2.45 -10.20 1.07
CA TYR A 45 -1.73 -10.31 -0.22
C TYR A 45 -0.87 -11.59 -0.33
N PRO A 46 -1.46 -12.81 -0.27
CA PRO A 46 -0.72 -14.06 -0.16
C PRO A 46 0.14 -14.39 -1.38
N ALA A 47 -0.23 -13.92 -2.58
CA ALA A 47 0.54 -14.15 -3.80
C ALA A 47 1.75 -13.21 -3.92
N LEU A 48 1.67 -12.00 -3.37
CA LEU A 48 2.71 -10.99 -3.49
C LEU A 48 3.96 -11.35 -2.66
N VAL A 49 3.75 -11.82 -1.44
CA VAL A 49 4.84 -12.12 -0.50
C VAL A 49 5.85 -13.14 -1.06
N PRO A 50 5.44 -14.35 -1.55
CA PRO A 50 6.39 -15.31 -2.10
C PRO A 50 7.17 -14.79 -3.30
N ALA A 51 6.53 -14.00 -4.17
CA ALA A 51 7.16 -13.44 -5.35
C ALA A 51 8.26 -12.42 -5.00
N PHE A 52 8.00 -11.54 -4.02
CA PHE A 52 8.99 -10.58 -3.54
C PHE A 52 10.13 -11.27 -2.80
N VAL A 53 9.85 -12.28 -1.97
CA VAL A 53 10.90 -13.06 -1.29
C VAL A 53 11.78 -13.81 -2.32
N ALA A 54 11.18 -14.37 -3.37
CA ALA A 54 11.94 -15.00 -4.48
C ALA A 54 12.83 -13.98 -5.22
N ALA A 55 12.39 -12.71 -5.31
CA ALA A 55 13.16 -11.59 -5.86
C ALA A 55 14.14 -10.95 -4.85
N ARG A 56 14.47 -11.66 -3.75
CA ARG A 56 15.44 -11.28 -2.72
C ARG A 56 15.04 -10.03 -1.92
N TYR A 57 13.74 -9.90 -1.63
CA TYR A 57 13.26 -8.94 -0.66
C TYR A 57 13.01 -9.58 0.71
N LYS A 58 13.27 -8.82 1.76
CA LYS A 58 12.53 -8.94 3.01
C LYS A 58 11.22 -8.17 2.84
N VAL A 59 10.11 -8.85 3.06
CA VAL A 59 8.78 -8.24 2.97
C VAL A 59 8.30 -7.91 4.37
N VAL A 60 7.84 -6.69 4.60
CA VAL A 60 7.30 -6.21 5.87
C VAL A 60 5.91 -5.63 5.63
N ALA A 61 4.92 -6.07 6.36
CA ALA A 61 3.54 -5.60 6.22
C ALA A 61 2.96 -5.23 7.59
N PRO A 62 2.73 -3.94 7.86
CA PRO A 62 2.06 -3.51 9.08
C PRO A 62 0.53 -3.64 8.95
N ASP A 63 -0.12 -3.75 10.10
CA ASP A 63 -1.56 -3.51 10.26
C ASP A 63 -1.75 -2.11 10.84
N PHE A 64 -2.50 -1.24 10.18
CA PHE A 64 -2.86 0.06 10.74
C PHE A 64 -3.76 -0.10 11.98
N ALA A 65 -3.83 0.93 12.83
CA ALA A 65 -4.60 0.89 14.08
C ALA A 65 -6.04 0.42 13.86
N GLY A 66 -6.46 -0.61 14.62
CA GLY A 66 -7.78 -1.21 14.53
C GLY A 66 -8.03 -2.10 13.31
N PHE A 67 -6.99 -2.38 12.50
CA PHE A 67 -7.05 -3.35 11.39
C PHE A 67 -6.21 -4.59 11.72
N GLY A 68 -6.56 -5.72 11.11
CA GLY A 68 -5.81 -6.97 11.26
C GLY A 68 -5.66 -7.39 12.72
N ALA A 69 -4.41 -7.48 13.19
CA ALA A 69 -4.05 -7.80 14.58
C ALA A 69 -3.59 -6.56 15.37
N SER A 70 -3.64 -5.37 14.81
CA SER A 70 -3.36 -4.12 15.54
C SER A 70 -4.53 -3.74 16.45
N PRO A 71 -4.28 -3.45 17.73
CA PRO A 71 -5.32 -3.02 18.66
C PRO A 71 -5.83 -1.61 18.35
N GLY A 72 -6.92 -1.23 19.02
CA GLY A 72 -7.51 0.10 18.98
C GLY A 72 -8.75 0.19 18.11
N GLU A 73 -9.33 1.38 18.05
CA GLU A 73 -10.44 1.68 17.16
C GLU A 73 -9.95 1.76 15.71
N ARG A 74 -10.77 1.27 14.79
CA ARG A 74 -10.42 1.21 13.37
C ARG A 74 -10.16 2.59 12.79
N GLY A 75 -8.92 2.80 12.32
CA GLY A 75 -8.48 4.07 11.75
C GLY A 75 -8.30 5.20 12.75
N LEU A 76 -8.10 4.88 14.04
CA LEU A 76 -7.83 5.87 15.08
C LEU A 76 -6.67 6.80 14.70
N GLY A 77 -6.93 8.10 14.75
CA GLY A 77 -5.96 9.14 14.38
C GLY A 77 -5.86 9.41 12.88
N GLY A 78 -6.67 8.72 12.05
CA GLY A 78 -6.81 9.00 10.62
C GLY A 78 -5.54 8.76 9.80
N THR A 79 -5.51 9.37 8.64
CA THR A 79 -4.40 9.29 7.66
C THR A 79 -3.08 9.82 8.23
N LEU A 80 -3.15 10.82 9.09
CA LEU A 80 -1.95 11.38 9.74
C LEU A 80 -1.26 10.35 10.64
N ALA A 81 -2.02 9.62 11.46
CA ALA A 81 -1.47 8.57 12.30
C ALA A 81 -0.92 7.41 11.44
N MET A 82 -1.56 7.10 10.31
CA MET A 82 -1.05 6.10 9.36
C MET A 82 0.29 6.54 8.75
N ALA A 83 0.42 7.79 8.33
CA ALA A 83 1.67 8.34 7.80
C ALA A 83 2.80 8.32 8.85
N ASP A 84 2.50 8.66 10.09
CA ASP A 84 3.45 8.62 11.21
C ASP A 84 3.83 7.17 11.58
N ALA A 85 2.91 6.22 11.47
CA ALA A 85 3.19 4.79 11.65
C ALA A 85 4.12 4.23 10.56
N ILE A 86 3.94 4.66 9.31
CA ILE A 86 4.86 4.31 8.21
C ILE A 86 6.28 4.80 8.52
N GLU A 87 6.42 6.04 8.98
CA GLU A 87 7.72 6.59 9.37
C GLU A 87 8.36 5.80 10.53
N ALA A 88 7.58 5.48 11.56
CA ALA A 88 8.07 4.70 12.70
C ALA A 88 8.54 3.29 12.27
N LEU A 89 7.81 2.66 11.36
CA LEU A 89 8.18 1.36 10.79
C LEU A 89 9.47 1.47 9.95
N CYS A 90 9.59 2.49 9.10
CA CYS A 90 10.81 2.72 8.30
C CYS A 90 12.03 2.90 9.20
N ARG A 91 11.94 3.71 10.26
CA ARG A 91 13.03 3.89 11.24
C ARG A 91 13.40 2.58 11.93
N ARG A 92 12.39 1.78 12.29
CA ARG A 92 12.64 0.47 12.90
C ARG A 92 13.37 -0.47 11.94
N ILE A 93 12.97 -0.51 10.66
CA ILE A 93 13.65 -1.30 9.63
C ILE A 93 15.11 -0.84 9.51
N GLU A 94 15.36 0.45 9.37
CA GLU A 94 16.69 1.02 9.25
C GLU A 94 17.58 0.71 10.46
N SER A 95 17.01 0.77 11.67
CA SER A 95 17.73 0.43 12.90
C SER A 95 18.07 -1.07 13.01
N ALA A 96 17.18 -1.94 12.54
CA ALA A 96 17.38 -3.39 12.63
C ALA A 96 18.24 -3.97 11.50
N GLU A 97 18.14 -3.39 10.29
CA GLU A 97 18.70 -3.95 9.05
C GLU A 97 19.88 -3.13 8.50
N GLY A 98 20.20 -1.99 9.14
CA GLY A 98 21.08 -0.99 8.57
C GLY A 98 20.42 -0.17 7.47
N ALA A 99 21.19 0.71 6.81
CA ALA A 99 20.69 1.59 5.74
C ALA A 99 20.40 0.80 4.45
N ARG A 100 19.29 0.08 4.43
CA ARG A 100 18.79 -0.62 3.24
C ARG A 100 17.80 0.22 2.47
N GLU A 101 17.74 0.00 1.15
CA GLU A 101 16.69 0.61 0.33
C GLU A 101 15.32 0.04 0.73
N ILE A 102 14.39 0.94 1.03
CA ILE A 102 13.00 0.62 1.32
C ILE A 102 12.16 0.99 0.10
N GLU A 103 11.41 0.03 -0.39
CA GLU A 103 10.41 0.20 -1.44
C GLU A 103 9.03 -0.03 -0.84
N ILE A 104 8.04 0.73 -1.28
CA ILE A 104 6.68 0.62 -0.75
C ILE A 104 5.72 0.21 -1.86
N VAL A 105 4.92 -0.83 -1.61
CA VAL A 105 3.71 -1.14 -2.36
C VAL A 105 2.53 -0.74 -1.48
N ALA A 106 1.74 0.22 -1.93
CA ALA A 106 0.66 0.80 -1.14
C ALA A 106 -0.67 0.70 -1.88
N HIS A 107 -1.64 0.02 -1.29
CA HIS A 107 -2.94 -0.22 -1.89
C HIS A 107 -4.01 0.68 -1.28
N SER A 108 -4.83 1.31 -2.13
CA SER A 108 -6.09 1.97 -1.76
C SER A 108 -5.91 3.04 -0.66
N MET A 109 -6.48 2.85 0.52
CA MET A 109 -6.28 3.67 1.73
C MET A 109 -4.79 3.78 2.08
N GLY A 110 -4.05 2.67 2.02
CA GLY A 110 -2.60 2.65 2.26
C GLY A 110 -1.83 3.52 1.27
N ALA A 111 -2.31 3.67 0.04
CA ALA A 111 -1.72 4.56 -0.95
C ALA A 111 -1.88 6.04 -0.57
N VAL A 112 -3.05 6.44 -0.06
CA VAL A 112 -3.28 7.80 0.47
C VAL A 112 -2.34 8.07 1.64
N ALA A 113 -2.24 7.11 2.58
CA ALA A 113 -1.32 7.21 3.71
C ALA A 113 0.15 7.32 3.28
N ALA A 114 0.59 6.55 2.27
CA ALA A 114 1.94 6.60 1.73
C ALA A 114 2.26 7.93 1.03
N LEU A 115 1.31 8.50 0.29
CA LEU A 115 1.48 9.81 -0.32
C LEU A 115 1.58 10.91 0.75
N LEU A 116 0.73 10.87 1.78
CA LEU A 116 0.82 11.79 2.92
C LEU A 116 2.14 11.62 3.69
N PHE A 117 2.61 10.39 3.86
CA PHE A 117 3.93 10.11 4.44
C PHE A 117 5.05 10.78 3.65
N LEU A 118 5.05 10.70 2.31
CA LEU A 118 6.06 11.39 1.49
C LEU A 118 5.99 12.91 1.59
N LYS A 119 4.77 13.49 1.71
CA LYS A 119 4.58 14.93 1.93
C LYS A 119 5.12 15.38 3.28
N ARG A 120 4.84 14.58 4.32
CA ARG A 120 5.21 14.89 5.71
C ARG A 120 6.70 14.67 6.01
N TYR A 121 7.31 13.70 5.35
CA TYR A 121 8.72 13.33 5.55
C TYR A 121 9.53 13.50 4.26
N PRO A 122 9.80 14.74 3.83
CA PRO A 122 10.38 15.04 2.52
C PRO A 122 11.81 14.52 2.33
N ALA A 123 12.53 14.24 3.41
CA ALA A 123 13.88 13.67 3.35
C ALA A 123 13.90 12.18 2.94
N ARG A 124 12.76 11.49 3.03
CA ARG A 124 12.64 10.08 2.67
C ARG A 124 12.84 9.86 1.17
N ARG A 125 13.72 8.92 0.82
CA ARG A 125 13.98 8.50 -0.57
C ARG A 125 13.36 7.11 -0.78
N ILE A 126 12.07 7.11 -1.09
CA ILE A 126 11.26 5.90 -1.28
C ILE A 126 10.86 5.79 -2.76
N ARG A 127 10.93 4.58 -3.30
CA ARG A 127 10.23 4.21 -4.53
C ARG A 127 8.86 3.67 -4.15
N LEU A 128 7.79 4.25 -4.70
CA LEU A 128 6.42 4.00 -4.30
C LEU A 128 5.58 3.44 -5.44
N ALA A 129 5.18 2.17 -5.35
CA ALA A 129 4.12 1.60 -6.17
C ALA A 129 2.76 1.91 -5.54
N VAL A 130 2.00 2.77 -6.21
CA VAL A 130 0.67 3.24 -5.81
C VAL A 130 -0.38 2.37 -6.51
N VAL A 131 -1.17 1.62 -5.75
CA VAL A 131 -2.15 0.70 -6.32
C VAL A 131 -3.57 1.17 -6.01
N SER A 132 -4.37 1.41 -7.05
CA SER A 132 -5.79 1.81 -6.94
C SER A 132 -6.03 2.87 -5.84
N PRO A 133 -5.39 4.05 -5.89
CA PRO A 133 -5.43 5.01 -4.79
C PRO A 133 -6.80 5.68 -4.66
N LEU A 134 -7.32 5.81 -3.44
CA LEU A 134 -8.58 6.50 -3.15
C LEU A 134 -8.39 8.03 -3.14
N LEU A 135 -8.24 8.63 -4.32
CA LEU A 135 -7.96 10.08 -4.46
C LEU A 135 -9.18 10.93 -4.87
N PHE A 136 -10.32 10.32 -5.25
CA PHE A 136 -11.45 11.03 -5.87
C PHE A 136 -12.81 10.80 -5.20
N GLY A 137 -12.85 10.85 -3.91
CA GLY A 137 -14.03 10.50 -3.14
C GLY A 137 -14.02 9.03 -2.71
N ILE A 138 -14.78 8.71 -1.70
CA ILE A 138 -14.70 7.39 -1.10
C ILE A 138 -16.11 6.86 -0.92
N PRO A 139 -16.58 5.98 -1.81
CA PRO A 139 -17.62 5.04 -1.44
C PRO A 139 -17.07 4.17 -0.31
N VAL A 140 -17.78 4.14 0.83
CA VAL A 140 -17.37 3.32 1.98
C VAL A 140 -17.81 1.89 1.73
N ASP A 141 -17.21 1.23 0.74
CA ASP A 141 -17.50 -0.14 0.36
C ASP A 141 -16.21 -0.90 0.05
N ALA A 142 -15.85 -1.81 0.94
CA ALA A 142 -14.77 -2.78 0.75
C ALA A 142 -15.35 -4.21 0.65
N SER A 143 -16.54 -4.34 0.08
CA SER A 143 -17.17 -5.64 -0.19
C SER A 143 -16.33 -6.48 -1.16
N PRO A 144 -16.45 -7.81 -1.10
CA PRO A 144 -15.80 -8.69 -2.07
C PRO A 144 -16.12 -8.32 -3.52
N GLU A 145 -17.35 -7.90 -3.81
CA GLU A 145 -17.82 -7.48 -5.12
C GLU A 145 -17.10 -6.23 -5.62
N THR A 146 -16.82 -5.30 -4.74
CA THR A 146 -16.09 -4.07 -5.07
C THR A 146 -14.61 -4.33 -5.29
N LEU A 147 -14.01 -5.15 -4.45
CA LEU A 147 -12.57 -5.38 -4.44
C LEU A 147 -12.13 -6.34 -5.56
N ALA A 148 -12.94 -7.39 -5.86
CA ALA A 148 -12.52 -8.49 -6.70
C ALA A 148 -13.45 -8.73 -7.91
N GLU A 149 -12.86 -9.16 -9.01
CA GLU A 149 -13.61 -9.60 -10.21
C GLU A 149 -13.91 -11.10 -10.16
N ASP A 150 -12.98 -11.92 -9.69
CA ASP A 150 -13.13 -13.38 -9.71
C ASP A 150 -13.63 -13.97 -8.39
N GLU A 151 -14.39 -15.08 -8.51
CA GLU A 151 -15.07 -15.72 -7.37
C GLU A 151 -14.09 -16.31 -6.33
N ALA A 152 -12.91 -16.76 -6.76
CA ALA A 152 -11.92 -17.29 -5.82
C ALA A 152 -11.34 -16.17 -4.94
N HIS A 153 -11.13 -14.98 -5.52
CA HIS A 153 -10.70 -13.80 -4.77
C HIS A 153 -11.81 -13.30 -3.85
N LYS A 154 -13.05 -13.16 -4.34
CA LYS A 154 -14.22 -12.80 -3.52
C LYS A 154 -14.37 -13.73 -2.32
N LYS A 155 -14.24 -15.04 -2.57
CA LYS A 155 -14.33 -16.04 -1.50
C LYS A 155 -13.22 -15.87 -0.46
N ARG A 156 -11.97 -15.60 -0.84
CA ARG A 156 -10.89 -15.34 0.11
C ARG A 156 -11.18 -14.12 0.99
N ILE A 157 -11.74 -13.06 0.40
CA ILE A 157 -12.13 -11.85 1.16
C ILE A 157 -13.26 -12.17 2.13
N SER A 158 -14.30 -12.87 1.68
CA SER A 158 -15.46 -13.24 2.50
C SER A 158 -15.13 -14.19 3.63
N ASP A 159 -14.21 -15.11 3.42
CA ASP A 159 -13.79 -16.10 4.42
C ASP A 159 -12.80 -15.52 5.45
N ASP A 160 -12.24 -14.34 5.22
CA ASP A 160 -11.28 -13.74 6.15
C ASP A 160 -12.00 -13.02 7.31
N PRO A 161 -11.92 -13.57 8.55
CA PRO A 161 -12.62 -12.98 9.68
C PRO A 161 -12.07 -11.62 10.13
N ARG A 162 -10.90 -11.22 9.63
CA ARG A 162 -10.28 -9.91 9.91
C ARG A 162 -10.60 -8.87 8.85
N HIS A 163 -11.19 -9.29 7.73
CA HIS A 163 -11.67 -8.36 6.72
C HIS A 163 -12.84 -7.53 7.24
N ALA A 164 -12.88 -6.25 6.89
CA ALA A 164 -13.94 -5.34 7.28
C ALA A 164 -14.51 -4.60 6.08
N ALA A 165 -15.72 -4.95 5.68
CA ALA A 165 -16.40 -4.34 4.53
C ALA A 165 -16.74 -2.86 4.73
N SER A 166 -16.70 -2.35 5.97
CA SER A 166 -17.02 -0.95 6.28
C SER A 166 -16.00 -0.31 7.21
N ILE A 167 -15.92 1.01 7.17
CA ILE A 167 -15.09 1.82 8.06
C ILE A 167 -15.90 2.91 8.76
N PRO A 168 -15.40 3.47 9.87
CA PRO A 168 -16.02 4.62 10.50
C PRO A 168 -16.12 5.82 9.54
N ASN A 169 -17.25 6.52 9.57
CA ASN A 169 -17.47 7.72 8.73
C ASN A 169 -16.39 8.79 8.95
N ALA A 170 -15.86 8.89 10.17
CA ALA A 170 -14.78 9.82 10.49
C ALA A 170 -13.49 9.50 9.68
N LEU A 171 -13.15 8.23 9.54
CA LEU A 171 -12.01 7.82 8.73
C LEU A 171 -12.26 8.08 7.23
N ALA A 172 -13.47 7.81 6.74
CA ALA A 172 -13.84 8.09 5.36
C ALA A 172 -13.71 9.59 5.04
N ALA A 173 -14.21 10.45 5.91
CA ALA A 173 -14.10 11.91 5.75
C ALA A 173 -12.65 12.40 5.81
N ASP A 174 -11.82 11.84 6.68
CA ASP A 174 -10.40 12.18 6.80
C ASP A 174 -9.61 11.75 5.55
N LEU A 175 -9.89 10.57 5.00
CA LEU A 175 -9.30 10.10 3.74
C LEU A 175 -9.66 11.01 2.57
N ASP A 176 -10.94 11.40 2.42
CA ASP A 176 -11.38 12.31 1.36
C ASP A 176 -10.73 13.70 1.48
N LYS A 177 -10.67 14.25 2.69
CA LYS A 177 -9.97 15.50 2.97
C LYS A 177 -8.50 15.41 2.58
N THR A 178 -7.79 14.37 3.03
CA THR A 178 -6.38 14.17 2.73
C THR A 178 -6.14 14.00 1.24
N ALA A 179 -6.96 13.23 0.55
CA ALA A 179 -6.87 13.06 -0.91
C ALA A 179 -6.97 14.40 -1.65
N LYS A 180 -7.94 15.25 -1.27
CA LYS A 180 -8.10 16.60 -1.83
C LYS A 180 -6.87 17.49 -1.59
N GLU A 181 -6.31 17.46 -0.37
CA GLU A 181 -5.09 18.21 -0.02
C GLU A 181 -3.85 17.74 -0.80
N LEU A 182 -3.73 16.44 -1.04
CA LEU A 182 -2.62 15.86 -1.83
C LEU A 182 -2.71 16.23 -3.31
N LEU A 183 -3.93 16.25 -3.87
CA LEU A 183 -4.16 16.65 -5.26
C LEU A 183 -4.05 18.17 -5.47
N ALA A 184 -4.43 18.98 -4.49
CA ALA A 184 -4.34 20.44 -4.56
C ALA A 184 -2.89 20.95 -4.56
N ASP A 185 -1.98 20.24 -3.88
CA ASP A 185 -0.55 20.56 -3.84
C ASP A 185 0.29 19.29 -3.99
N PRO A 186 0.56 18.85 -5.23
CA PRO A 186 1.38 17.68 -5.50
C PRO A 186 2.90 17.96 -5.51
N SER A 187 3.36 19.16 -5.15
CA SER A 187 4.77 19.58 -5.21
C SER A 187 5.71 18.66 -4.42
N PHE A 188 5.20 18.00 -3.36
CA PHE A 188 5.98 17.02 -2.59
C PHE A 188 6.43 15.81 -3.42
N LEU A 189 5.87 15.59 -4.60
CA LEU A 189 6.26 14.53 -5.54
C LEU A 189 7.37 14.93 -6.51
N GLU A 190 7.83 16.18 -6.47
CA GLU A 190 8.86 16.68 -7.39
C GLU A 190 10.13 15.82 -7.31
N GLY A 191 10.54 15.31 -8.47
CA GLY A 191 11.72 14.48 -8.62
C GLY A 191 11.66 13.09 -7.97
N ARG A 192 10.51 12.70 -7.37
CA ARG A 192 10.32 11.39 -6.77
C ARG A 192 10.02 10.31 -7.79
N LYS A 193 10.27 9.06 -7.41
CA LYS A 193 9.96 7.87 -8.20
C LYS A 193 8.69 7.23 -7.65
N ALA A 194 7.59 7.38 -8.38
CA ALA A 194 6.33 6.69 -8.10
C ALA A 194 5.70 6.19 -9.40
N ALA A 195 5.03 5.04 -9.32
CA ALA A 195 4.24 4.49 -10.41
C ALA A 195 2.85 4.10 -9.91
N PHE A 196 1.87 4.20 -10.80
CA PHE A 196 0.46 3.93 -10.50
C PHE A 196 0.03 2.66 -11.24
N PHE A 197 -0.60 1.75 -10.52
CA PHE A 197 -1.05 0.44 -10.98
C PHE A 197 -2.54 0.32 -10.70
N VAL A 198 -3.37 0.17 -11.74
CA VAL A 198 -4.82 0.34 -11.60
C VAL A 198 -5.57 -0.71 -12.41
N GLY A 199 -6.62 -1.29 -11.82
CA GLY A 199 -7.60 -2.07 -12.55
C GLY A 199 -8.48 -1.15 -13.41
N GLU A 200 -8.73 -1.52 -14.67
CA GLU A 200 -9.55 -0.70 -15.58
C GLU A 200 -11.04 -0.71 -15.22
N ASP A 201 -11.50 -1.77 -14.53
CA ASP A 201 -12.88 -1.93 -14.07
C ASP A 201 -13.04 -1.60 -12.57
N ASP A 202 -12.11 -0.82 -12.01
CA ASP A 202 -12.14 -0.38 -10.61
C ASP A 202 -13.35 0.55 -10.34
N PRO A 203 -14.36 0.12 -9.55
CA PRO A 203 -15.53 0.93 -9.30
C PRO A 203 -15.32 2.10 -8.32
N LEU A 204 -14.18 2.13 -7.59
CA LEU A 204 -13.87 3.16 -6.61
C LEU A 204 -12.95 4.25 -7.15
N VAL A 205 -12.22 3.94 -8.24
CA VAL A 205 -11.25 4.87 -8.82
C VAL A 205 -11.71 5.26 -10.22
N PRO A 206 -12.10 6.53 -10.45
CA PRO A 206 -12.47 7.00 -11.78
C PRO A 206 -11.22 7.02 -12.68
N PHE A 207 -11.08 5.96 -13.47
CA PHE A 207 -9.90 5.61 -14.23
C PHE A 207 -9.33 6.74 -15.07
N GLU A 208 -10.16 7.38 -15.92
CA GLU A 208 -9.69 8.46 -16.80
C GLU A 208 -9.27 9.70 -16.02
N GLN A 209 -9.98 10.03 -14.92
CA GLN A 209 -9.64 11.16 -14.07
C GLN A 209 -8.32 10.91 -13.33
N LEU A 210 -8.09 9.69 -12.85
CA LEU A 210 -6.82 9.34 -12.22
C LEU A 210 -5.67 9.41 -13.22
N LYS A 211 -5.85 8.85 -14.42
CA LYS A 211 -4.86 8.88 -15.50
C LYS A 211 -4.45 10.31 -15.88
N GLU A 212 -5.44 11.20 -16.05
CA GLU A 212 -5.19 12.62 -16.32
C GLU A 212 -4.43 13.28 -15.15
N SER A 213 -4.85 13.02 -13.91
CA SER A 213 -4.21 13.59 -12.74
C SER A 213 -2.77 13.12 -12.58
N VAL A 214 -2.50 11.83 -12.77
CA VAL A 214 -1.13 11.27 -12.73
C VAL A 214 -0.23 11.89 -13.80
N GLY A 215 -0.77 12.17 -14.99
CA GLY A 215 -0.03 12.83 -16.07
C GLY A 215 0.43 14.26 -15.73
N LYS A 216 -0.20 14.90 -14.75
CA LYS A 216 0.14 16.26 -14.28
C LYS A 216 1.05 16.27 -13.04
N LEU A 217 1.35 15.10 -12.45
CA LEU A 217 2.20 15.03 -11.25
C LEU A 217 3.66 15.34 -11.60
N PRO A 218 4.38 16.09 -10.75
CA PRO A 218 5.78 16.46 -10.96
C PRO A 218 6.76 15.32 -10.61
N LEU A 219 6.44 14.12 -11.05
CA LEU A 219 7.23 12.92 -10.81
C LEU A 219 8.40 12.81 -11.79
N LYS A 220 9.51 12.23 -11.34
CA LYS A 220 10.58 11.80 -12.22
C LYS A 220 10.11 10.53 -12.97
N SER A 221 9.80 10.65 -14.26
CA SER A 221 9.34 9.55 -15.11
C SER A 221 8.06 8.87 -14.56
N PRO A 222 6.92 9.58 -14.52
CA PRO A 222 5.66 8.98 -14.05
C PRO A 222 5.30 7.78 -14.91
N ARG A 223 4.88 6.69 -14.27
CA ARG A 223 4.41 5.49 -14.94
C ARG A 223 2.98 5.19 -14.50
N PHE A 224 2.12 4.94 -15.47
CA PHE A 224 0.75 4.53 -15.27
C PHE A 224 0.54 3.18 -15.95
N VAL A 225 0.30 2.14 -15.16
CA VAL A 225 0.16 0.76 -15.63
C VAL A 225 -1.25 0.29 -15.34
N THR A 226 -1.92 -0.28 -16.34
CA THR A 226 -3.31 -0.69 -16.24
C THR A 226 -3.48 -2.19 -16.43
N PHE A 227 -4.53 -2.73 -15.82
CA PHE A 227 -4.85 -4.15 -15.90
C PHE A 227 -6.31 -4.31 -16.32
N PRO A 228 -6.56 -4.70 -17.59
CA PRO A 228 -7.92 -4.89 -18.10
C PRO A 228 -8.71 -5.91 -17.26
N ARG A 229 -9.97 -5.60 -16.99
CA ARG A 229 -10.91 -6.44 -16.22
C ARG A 229 -10.50 -6.71 -14.77
N GLU A 230 -9.51 -6.02 -14.23
CA GLU A 230 -9.24 -6.04 -12.80
C GLU A 230 -10.02 -4.92 -12.09
N ARG A 231 -10.48 -5.22 -10.89
CA ARG A 231 -11.21 -4.30 -10.02
C ARG A 231 -10.27 -3.59 -9.05
N HIS A 232 -10.78 -3.19 -7.88
CA HIS A 232 -10.06 -2.34 -6.92
C HIS A 232 -8.83 -3.01 -6.30
N ASP A 233 -8.84 -4.33 -6.12
CA ASP A 233 -7.65 -5.10 -5.71
C ASP A 233 -7.08 -5.94 -6.85
N PRO A 234 -6.30 -5.37 -7.76
CA PRO A 234 -5.69 -6.12 -8.85
C PRO A 234 -4.58 -7.07 -8.39
N ILE A 235 -4.06 -6.92 -7.15
CA ILE A 235 -2.99 -7.78 -6.61
C ILE A 235 -3.53 -9.18 -6.34
N GLY A 236 -4.74 -9.27 -5.81
CA GLY A 236 -5.39 -10.54 -5.49
C GLY A 236 -6.15 -11.19 -6.65
N GLY A 237 -6.33 -10.48 -7.77
CA GLY A 237 -7.12 -10.92 -8.93
C GLY A 237 -6.44 -11.97 -9.80
N LYS A 238 -7.12 -12.39 -10.86
CA LYS A 238 -6.62 -13.39 -11.83
C LYS A 238 -5.31 -13.03 -12.50
N ARG A 239 -5.01 -11.73 -12.59
CA ARG A 239 -3.78 -11.19 -13.15
C ARG A 239 -2.79 -10.73 -12.10
N GLY A 240 -2.99 -11.13 -10.84
CA GLY A 240 -2.11 -10.74 -9.73
C GLY A 240 -0.65 -11.05 -9.98
N ASP A 241 -0.33 -12.16 -10.65
CA ASP A 241 1.02 -12.49 -11.10
C ASP A 241 1.63 -11.43 -12.02
N LYS A 242 0.85 -10.91 -12.98
CA LYS A 242 1.28 -9.85 -13.90
C LYS A 242 1.42 -8.50 -13.18
N VAL A 243 0.51 -8.21 -12.25
CA VAL A 243 0.57 -7.01 -11.41
C VAL A 243 1.85 -7.02 -10.58
N ILE A 244 2.13 -8.14 -9.91
CA ILE A 244 3.33 -8.32 -9.09
C ILE A 244 4.61 -8.24 -9.94
N ALA A 245 4.63 -8.89 -11.11
CA ALA A 245 5.75 -8.80 -12.04
C ALA A 245 6.00 -7.35 -12.51
N ALA A 246 4.94 -6.57 -12.73
CA ALA A 246 5.05 -5.17 -13.10
C ALA A 246 5.65 -4.31 -11.97
N PHE A 247 5.33 -4.58 -10.70
CA PHE A 247 5.99 -3.92 -9.56
C PHE A 247 7.49 -4.21 -9.55
N LEU A 248 7.86 -5.48 -9.61
CA LEU A 248 9.26 -5.91 -9.56
C LEU A 248 10.07 -5.32 -10.72
N SER A 249 9.52 -5.36 -11.94
CA SER A 249 10.15 -4.75 -13.13
C SER A 249 10.38 -3.26 -12.94
N TRP A 250 9.37 -2.53 -12.46
CA TRP A 250 9.47 -1.09 -12.24
C TRP A 250 10.49 -0.73 -11.15
N PHE A 251 10.53 -1.47 -10.04
CA PHE A 251 11.52 -1.26 -8.99
C PHE A 251 12.94 -1.50 -9.50
N ASP A 252 13.16 -2.55 -10.31
CA ASP A 252 14.48 -2.85 -10.87
C ASP A 252 14.92 -1.81 -11.91
N GLU A 253 14.03 -1.35 -12.78
CA GLU A 253 14.29 -0.29 -13.77
C GLU A 253 14.68 1.03 -13.10
N THR A 254 13.92 1.42 -12.07
CA THR A 254 14.12 2.70 -11.38
C THR A 254 15.30 2.70 -10.41
N ARG A 255 15.85 1.55 -10.07
CA ARG A 255 17.06 1.43 -9.27
C ARG A 255 18.30 1.83 -10.07
N ARG A 256 18.29 1.53 -11.36
CA ARG A 256 19.45 1.76 -12.25
C ARG A 256 19.50 3.20 -12.82
N SER A 257 18.42 3.96 -12.69
CA SER A 257 18.25 5.34 -13.14
C SER A 257 18.44 6.35 -12.00
#